data_e35688d12cf210b0e2f042cb06a987b9
#
_entry.id   e35688d12cf210b0e2f042cb06a987b9
#
_cell.length_a   1.000
_cell.length_b   1.000
_cell.length_c   1.000
_cell.angle_alpha   90.00
_cell.angle_beta   90.00
_cell.angle_gamma   90.00
#
_symmetry.space_group_name_H-M   'P 1'
#
loop_
_entity.id
_entity.type
_entity.pdbx_description
1 polymer ?
#
loop_
_entity_poly.entity_id
_entity_poly.type
_entity_poly.pdbx_seq_one_letter_code
_entity_poly.pdbx_strand_id
1 'polypeptide(L)'
;MDDRTLFRYGPDYTASGLKTALDWSVWPGAFQGAVEMCNNNGACRKLEGGVMCPYRATRNEIDVTRGRANTLRLALSGQLGPDALASDAMADTMKLCVSCKACRRECPTGVDMAKMSIEVLAARRVTHGLSLRDRLIAYLPRYAGGASRLAPLTNLRNRSPWLRNTLETFASIDLRRDLPRWQHDIFAPSAGAVGAPDGPEVVLFADTFNGHFERENLDAALRVLVMAGYRVHLPHPRDQRPLCRGRTFLSAGLVDEARIELDRLVETYAPFTARGVPVIGLEPSCLLRDELLSLRPDDAAKTVGAHAVPFE
;
A
#
# COMPACT_ATOMS: atom_id res chain seq x y z
N MET A 1 20.67 32.75 23.81
CA MET A 1 21.74 32.64 22.81
C MET A 1 21.08 32.03 21.57
N ASP A 2 21.21 32.66 20.40
CA ASP A 2 20.61 32.12 19.17
C ASP A 2 21.64 31.23 18.49
N ASP A 3 21.43 29.92 18.59
CA ASP A 3 22.38 28.91 18.08
C ASP A 3 22.06 28.48 16.65
N ARG A 4 21.08 29.13 15.97
CA ARG A 4 20.67 28.79 14.61
C ARG A 4 21.81 28.90 13.61
N THR A 5 22.82 29.73 13.88
CA THR A 5 24.04 29.81 13.07
C THR A 5 24.89 28.53 13.09
N LEU A 6 24.71 27.68 14.12
CA LEU A 6 25.39 26.40 14.26
C LEU A 6 24.64 25.26 13.59
N PHE A 7 23.41 25.49 13.15
CA PHE A 7 22.63 24.47 12.45
C PHE A 7 23.11 24.29 11.02
N ARG A 8 23.04 23.04 10.57
CA ARG A 8 23.51 22.62 9.25
C ARG A 8 22.98 23.48 8.08
N TYR A 9 21.79 24.02 8.23
CA TYR A 9 21.10 24.77 7.19
C TYR A 9 21.20 26.30 7.36
N GLY A 10 21.85 26.77 8.41
CA GLY A 10 21.98 28.20 8.72
C GLY A 10 20.74 28.81 9.40
N PRO A 11 20.85 30.10 9.84
CA PRO A 11 19.81 30.76 10.61
C PRO A 11 18.54 31.11 9.81
N ASP A 12 18.66 31.26 8.50
CA ASP A 12 17.57 31.68 7.60
C ASP A 12 16.84 30.50 6.96
N TYR A 13 17.15 29.30 7.44
CA TYR A 13 16.51 28.11 6.93
C TYR A 13 15.00 28.09 7.21
N THR A 14 14.24 28.00 6.13
CA THR A 14 12.78 27.79 6.17
C THR A 14 12.43 26.53 5.44
N ALA A 15 11.51 25.75 6.01
CA ALA A 15 10.97 24.56 5.34
C ALA A 15 10.29 24.96 4.02
N SER A 16 10.57 24.25 2.95
CA SER A 16 9.83 24.43 1.70
C SER A 16 8.38 24.01 1.92
N GLY A 17 7.43 24.90 1.61
CA GLY A 17 5.99 24.60 1.67
C GLY A 17 5.57 23.60 0.58
N LEU A 18 5.96 22.35 0.72
CA LEU A 18 5.64 21.30 -0.24
C LEU A 18 4.17 20.90 -0.14
N LYS A 19 3.45 20.91 -1.27
CA LYS A 19 2.12 20.32 -1.35
C LYS A 19 2.24 18.81 -1.36
N THR A 20 1.84 18.17 -0.25
CA THR A 20 1.86 16.72 -0.08
C THR A 20 0.60 16.06 -0.59
N ALA A 21 0.69 14.80 -1.01
CA ALA A 21 -0.43 13.99 -1.45
C ALA A 21 -1.19 13.36 -0.27
N LEU A 22 -0.48 13.11 0.85
CA LEU A 22 -1.02 12.55 2.08
C LEU A 22 -1.13 13.62 3.17
N ASP A 23 -1.92 13.35 4.19
CA ASP A 23 -1.99 14.18 5.39
C ASP A 23 -0.80 13.89 6.32
N TRP A 24 -0.06 14.96 6.66
CA TRP A 24 1.07 14.96 7.57
C TRP A 24 0.85 15.94 8.75
N SER A 25 -0.36 16.43 8.94
CA SER A 25 -0.70 17.46 9.94
C SER A 25 -0.39 17.05 11.39
N VAL A 26 -0.33 15.75 11.66
CA VAL A 26 0.05 15.20 12.99
C VAL A 26 1.51 15.48 13.38
N TRP A 27 2.35 15.90 12.41
CA TRP A 27 3.76 16.19 12.67
C TRP A 27 4.02 17.70 12.65
N PRO A 28 4.69 18.26 13.67
CA PRO A 28 5.17 19.64 13.60
C PRO A 28 6.07 19.81 12.37
N GLY A 29 5.79 20.78 11.50
CA GLY A 29 6.48 20.93 10.21
C GLY A 29 6.01 19.96 9.11
N ALA A 30 4.86 19.30 9.31
CA ALA A 30 4.22 18.41 8.32
C ALA A 30 5.18 17.33 7.79
N PHE A 31 5.25 17.14 6.46
CA PHE A 31 6.07 16.08 5.85
C PHE A 31 7.56 16.22 6.21
N GLN A 32 8.09 17.42 6.22
CA GLN A 32 9.48 17.66 6.61
C GLN A 32 9.72 17.24 8.06
N GLY A 33 8.85 17.64 8.99
CA GLY A 33 8.96 17.26 10.39
C GLY A 33 8.92 15.74 10.58
N ALA A 34 8.07 15.05 9.82
CA ALA A 34 8.04 13.58 9.82
C ALA A 34 9.37 12.96 9.34
N VAL A 35 10.01 13.52 8.32
CA VAL A 35 11.33 13.07 7.85
C VAL A 35 12.42 13.36 8.89
N GLU A 36 12.35 14.51 9.56
CA GLU A 36 13.29 14.96 10.59
C GLU A 36 13.20 14.16 11.89
N MET A 37 12.14 13.38 12.10
CA MET A 37 12.08 12.40 13.19
C MET A 37 13.22 11.38 13.16
N CYS A 38 13.89 11.20 12.02
CA CYS A 38 15.08 10.37 11.95
C CYS A 38 16.25 11.07 12.67
N ASN A 39 16.54 10.64 13.91
CA ASN A 39 17.64 11.14 14.72
C ASN A 39 18.98 10.43 14.45
N ASN A 40 19.08 9.65 13.38
CA ASN A 40 20.30 8.94 12.96
C ASN A 40 20.84 7.88 13.96
N ASN A 41 20.04 7.39 14.92
CA ASN A 41 20.48 6.40 15.91
C ASN A 41 20.92 5.04 15.30
N GLY A 42 20.58 4.76 14.06
CA GLY A 42 21.02 3.54 13.36
C GLY A 42 20.28 2.26 13.72
N ALA A 43 19.20 2.32 14.51
CA ALA A 43 18.40 1.14 14.85
C ALA A 43 17.85 0.39 13.62
N CYS A 44 17.70 1.07 12.48
CA CYS A 44 17.27 0.48 11.21
C CYS A 44 18.36 -0.36 10.50
N ARG A 45 19.60 -0.39 10.98
CA ARG A 45 20.70 -1.21 10.43
C ARG A 45 20.73 -2.64 10.99
N LYS A 46 19.65 -3.08 11.58
CA LYS A 46 19.52 -4.45 12.10
C LYS A 46 19.65 -5.49 10.99
N LEU A 47 20.30 -6.58 11.31
CA LEU A 47 20.43 -7.77 10.45
C LEU A 47 19.41 -8.84 10.80
N GLU A 48 18.78 -8.72 11.94
CA GLU A 48 17.77 -9.61 12.52
C GLU A 48 16.47 -8.85 12.77
N GLY A 49 15.42 -9.57 13.08
CA GLY A 49 14.09 -9.00 13.35
C GLY A 49 13.15 -8.97 12.14
N GLY A 50 12.01 -8.30 12.28
CA GLY A 50 10.91 -8.30 11.31
C GLY A 50 11.08 -7.32 10.14
N VAL A 51 12.08 -6.43 10.16
CA VAL A 51 12.28 -5.45 9.10
C VAL A 51 12.76 -6.12 7.82
N MET A 52 11.96 -6.05 6.77
CA MET A 52 12.36 -6.44 5.41
C MET A 52 13.15 -5.30 4.72
N CYS A 53 14.06 -4.67 5.45
CA CYS A 53 14.87 -3.60 4.88
C CYS A 53 15.85 -4.17 3.86
N PRO A 54 15.93 -3.60 2.63
CA PRO A 54 16.88 -4.03 1.61
C PRO A 54 18.33 -4.02 2.08
N TYR A 55 18.67 -3.18 3.04
CA TYR A 55 19.99 -3.16 3.68
C TYR A 55 20.46 -4.53 4.17
N ARG A 56 19.55 -5.41 4.57
CA ARG A 56 19.91 -6.78 5.01
C ARG A 56 20.60 -7.59 3.91
N ALA A 57 20.21 -7.33 2.65
CA ALA A 57 20.82 -7.96 1.47
C ALA A 57 21.97 -7.14 0.89
N THR A 58 21.77 -5.83 0.72
CA THR A 58 22.72 -4.97 -0.01
C THR A 58 23.86 -4.47 0.84
N ARG A 59 23.66 -4.33 2.16
CA ARG A 59 24.59 -3.68 3.11
C ARG A 59 24.93 -2.22 2.74
N ASN A 60 24.15 -1.62 1.85
CA ASN A 60 24.34 -0.25 1.42
C ASN A 60 23.48 0.70 2.26
N GLU A 61 24.07 1.80 2.73
CA GLU A 61 23.40 2.80 3.55
C GLU A 61 22.21 3.48 2.84
N ILE A 62 22.25 3.58 1.51
CA ILE A 62 21.15 4.14 0.72
C ILE A 62 19.85 3.32 0.88
N ASP A 63 19.97 2.03 1.15
CA ASP A 63 18.84 1.11 1.26
C ASP A 63 18.29 0.98 2.67
N VAL A 64 18.84 1.71 3.62
CA VAL A 64 18.36 1.74 5.00
C VAL A 64 17.40 2.91 5.23
N THR A 65 16.50 2.80 6.19
CA THR A 65 15.53 3.85 6.52
C THR A 65 16.21 5.19 6.82
N ARG A 66 17.31 5.16 7.55
CA ARG A 66 18.12 6.35 7.88
C ARG A 66 18.71 7.00 6.62
N GLY A 67 19.30 6.23 5.72
CA GLY A 67 19.87 6.74 4.46
C GLY A 67 18.80 7.44 3.62
N ARG A 68 17.64 6.80 3.44
CA ARG A 68 16.48 7.36 2.75
C ARG A 68 15.96 8.64 3.41
N ALA A 69 15.82 8.66 4.74
CA ALA A 69 15.41 9.85 5.47
C ALA A 69 16.40 11.00 5.30
N ASN A 70 17.71 10.72 5.31
CA ASN A 70 18.73 11.75 5.07
C ASN A 70 18.67 12.29 3.64
N THR A 71 18.47 11.44 2.63
CA THR A 71 18.30 11.89 1.24
C THR A 71 17.06 12.76 1.10
N LEU A 72 15.92 12.36 1.71
CA LEU A 72 14.71 13.19 1.75
C LEU A 72 14.95 14.53 2.44
N ARG A 73 15.66 14.56 3.56
CA ARG A 73 16.00 15.79 4.28
C ARG A 73 16.81 16.75 3.41
N LEU A 74 17.78 16.24 2.66
CA LEU A 74 18.58 17.04 1.74
C LEU A 74 17.74 17.58 0.57
N ALA A 75 16.80 16.79 0.07
CA ALA A 75 15.86 17.22 -0.97
C ALA A 75 14.91 18.32 -0.45
N LEU A 76 14.31 18.12 0.72
CA LEU A 76 13.35 19.06 1.31
C LEU A 76 14.00 20.38 1.76
N SER A 77 15.28 20.36 2.13
CA SER A 77 16.05 21.55 2.47
C SER A 77 16.61 22.30 1.25
N GLY A 78 16.31 21.84 0.03
CA GLY A 78 16.76 22.46 -1.22
C GLY A 78 18.22 22.19 -1.61
N GLN A 79 18.99 21.44 -0.80
CA GLN A 79 20.41 21.16 -1.08
C GLN A 79 20.63 20.28 -2.32
N LEU A 80 19.62 19.53 -2.74
CA LEU A 80 19.67 18.70 -3.95
C LEU A 80 18.97 19.35 -5.15
N GLY A 81 18.59 20.62 -5.03
CA GLY A 81 17.88 21.38 -6.06
C GLY A 81 16.34 21.28 -5.96
N PRO A 82 15.62 22.11 -6.76
CA PRO A 82 14.17 22.26 -6.62
C PRO A 82 13.36 21.01 -6.94
N ASP A 83 13.81 20.19 -7.88
CA ASP A 83 13.09 19.00 -8.37
C ASP A 83 13.61 17.70 -7.74
N ALA A 84 14.39 17.80 -6.67
CA ALA A 84 15.07 16.67 -6.04
C ALA A 84 14.13 15.55 -5.63
N LEU A 85 12.90 15.87 -5.16
CA LEU A 85 11.92 14.87 -4.72
C LEU A 85 11.44 13.98 -5.87
N ALA A 86 11.35 14.52 -7.09
CA ALA A 86 10.92 13.79 -8.29
C ALA A 86 12.08 13.22 -9.11
N SER A 87 13.33 13.45 -8.71
CA SER A 87 14.53 13.05 -9.44
C SER A 87 14.71 11.54 -9.56
N ASP A 88 15.49 11.11 -10.58
CA ASP A 88 15.86 9.70 -10.74
C ASP A 88 16.68 9.18 -9.55
N ALA A 89 17.59 10.01 -9.01
CA ALA A 89 18.38 9.67 -7.84
C ALA A 89 17.52 9.40 -6.60
N MET A 90 16.44 10.18 -6.41
CA MET A 90 15.47 9.92 -5.34
C MET A 90 14.67 8.65 -5.60
N ALA A 91 14.25 8.39 -6.84
CA ALA A 91 13.57 7.15 -7.23
C ALA A 91 14.45 5.93 -6.96
N ASP A 92 15.73 5.97 -7.31
CA ASP A 92 16.68 4.89 -7.03
C ASP A 92 16.87 4.67 -5.54
N THR A 93 16.91 5.75 -4.74
CA THR A 93 16.95 5.66 -3.27
C THR A 93 15.74 4.92 -2.70
N MET A 94 14.54 5.09 -3.29
CA MET A 94 13.31 4.46 -2.83
C MET A 94 13.01 3.10 -3.47
N LYS A 95 13.65 2.76 -4.58
CA LYS A 95 13.35 1.64 -5.48
C LYS A 95 13.19 0.29 -4.78
N LEU A 96 14.03 -0.02 -3.82
CA LEU A 96 14.00 -1.29 -3.10
C LEU A 96 13.09 -1.28 -1.87
N CYS A 97 12.34 -0.20 -1.63
CA CYS A 97 11.37 -0.16 -0.55
C CYS A 97 10.12 -0.99 -0.90
N VAL A 98 9.92 -2.11 -0.23
CA VAL A 98 8.74 -2.97 -0.40
C VAL A 98 7.53 -2.52 0.42
N SER A 99 7.63 -1.36 1.05
CA SER A 99 6.54 -0.76 1.87
C SER A 99 5.98 -1.71 2.95
N CYS A 100 6.82 -2.53 3.57
CA CYS A 100 6.42 -3.48 4.62
C CYS A 100 6.09 -2.81 5.97
N LYS A 101 6.35 -1.50 6.13
CA LYS A 101 6.11 -0.68 7.33
C LYS A 101 6.84 -1.12 8.61
N ALA A 102 7.63 -2.17 8.58
CA ALA A 102 8.36 -2.61 9.76
C ALA A 102 9.33 -1.51 10.27
N CYS A 103 9.81 -0.61 9.39
CA CYS A 103 10.61 0.55 9.80
C CYS A 103 9.88 1.42 10.84
N ARG A 104 8.59 1.70 10.67
CA ARG A 104 7.79 2.46 11.64
C ARG A 104 7.69 1.75 12.99
N ARG A 105 7.51 0.43 12.98
CA ARG A 105 7.36 -0.38 14.19
C ARG A 105 8.66 -0.51 14.98
N GLU A 106 9.78 -0.67 14.28
CA GLU A 106 11.07 -0.96 14.90
C GLU A 106 11.93 0.30 15.14
N CYS A 107 11.58 1.44 14.54
CA CYS A 107 12.27 2.69 14.76
C CYS A 107 11.83 3.32 16.09
N PRO A 108 12.76 3.67 17.00
CA PRO A 108 12.41 4.31 18.27
C PRO A 108 11.68 5.66 18.10
N THR A 109 11.92 6.32 16.97
CA THR A 109 11.28 7.61 16.62
C THR A 109 10.13 7.47 15.62
N GLY A 110 9.73 6.24 15.28
CA GLY A 110 8.54 5.96 14.48
C GLY A 110 8.60 6.40 13.01
N VAL A 111 9.79 6.49 12.41
CA VAL A 111 9.95 6.89 10.99
C VAL A 111 9.24 5.93 10.06
N ASP A 112 8.20 6.40 9.37
CA ASP A 112 7.42 5.62 8.39
C ASP A 112 7.92 5.88 6.97
N MET A 113 8.97 5.17 6.57
CA MET A 113 9.53 5.29 5.23
C MET A 113 8.57 4.78 4.14
N ALA A 114 7.67 3.86 4.45
CA ALA A 114 6.68 3.38 3.51
C ALA A 114 5.68 4.48 3.12
N LYS A 115 5.22 5.26 4.11
CA LYS A 115 4.36 6.43 3.87
C LYS A 115 5.12 7.55 3.15
N MET A 116 6.37 7.82 3.53
CA MET A 116 7.23 8.83 2.87
C MET A 116 7.51 8.49 1.41
N SER A 117 7.71 7.22 1.09
CA SER A 117 7.93 6.76 -0.27
C SER A 117 6.72 7.04 -1.19
N ILE A 118 5.49 7.07 -0.67
CA ILE A 118 4.30 7.43 -1.45
C ILE A 118 4.38 8.88 -1.93
N GLU A 119 4.88 9.81 -1.11
CA GLU A 119 5.08 11.21 -1.51
C GLU A 119 6.07 11.34 -2.67
N VAL A 120 7.18 10.60 -2.61
CA VAL A 120 8.16 10.58 -3.70
C VAL A 120 7.53 10.05 -5.00
N LEU A 121 6.78 8.96 -4.91
CA LEU A 121 6.10 8.37 -6.07
C LEU A 121 5.02 9.32 -6.62
N ALA A 122 4.27 10.00 -5.76
CA ALA A 122 3.26 10.98 -6.16
C ALA A 122 3.89 12.19 -6.88
N ALA A 123 4.96 12.75 -6.31
CA ALA A 123 5.72 13.85 -6.94
C ALA A 123 6.28 13.42 -8.30
N ARG A 124 6.88 12.24 -8.35
CA ARG A 124 7.46 11.69 -9.57
C ARG A 124 6.41 11.44 -10.66
N ARG A 125 5.23 10.97 -10.28
CA ARG A 125 4.11 10.78 -11.22
C ARG A 125 3.70 12.09 -11.90
N VAL A 126 3.67 13.19 -11.16
CA VAL A 126 3.31 14.51 -11.72
C VAL A 126 4.32 14.95 -12.77
N THR A 127 5.61 14.68 -12.54
CA THR A 127 6.70 15.14 -13.40
C THR A 127 6.97 14.21 -14.58
N HIS A 128 6.95 12.89 -14.37
CA HIS A 128 7.37 11.89 -15.36
C HIS A 128 6.22 11.02 -15.90
N GLY A 129 5.01 11.13 -15.34
CA GLY A 129 3.88 10.27 -15.70
C GLY A 129 4.02 8.85 -15.14
N LEU A 130 3.29 7.91 -15.75
CA LEU A 130 3.30 6.49 -15.39
C LEU A 130 3.91 5.65 -16.51
N SER A 131 4.82 4.76 -16.13
CA SER A 131 5.29 3.70 -17.03
C SER A 131 4.14 2.72 -17.38
N LEU A 132 4.24 2.02 -18.51
CA LEU A 132 3.28 0.97 -18.87
C LEU A 132 3.17 -0.09 -17.77
N ARG A 133 4.29 -0.50 -17.21
CA ARG A 133 4.36 -1.45 -16.10
C ARG A 133 3.56 -0.97 -14.90
N ASP A 134 3.84 0.26 -14.45
CA ASP A 134 3.19 0.80 -13.26
C ASP A 134 1.69 0.99 -13.49
N ARG A 135 1.30 1.36 -14.72
CA ARG A 135 -0.11 1.45 -15.12
C ARG A 135 -0.81 0.09 -15.07
N LEU A 136 -0.18 -0.95 -15.62
CA LEU A 136 -0.74 -2.32 -15.58
C LEU A 136 -0.89 -2.82 -14.14
N ILE A 137 0.10 -2.58 -13.28
CA ILE A 137 0.06 -3.00 -11.87
C ILE A 137 -0.95 -2.17 -11.08
N ALA A 138 -0.94 -0.85 -11.22
CA ALA A 138 -1.82 0.04 -10.46
C ALA A 138 -3.31 -0.24 -10.73
N TYR A 139 -3.68 -0.37 -12.00
CA TYR A 139 -5.07 -0.56 -12.43
C TYR A 139 -5.53 -2.02 -12.43
N LEU A 140 -4.68 -2.97 -11.99
CA LEU A 140 -5.02 -4.39 -11.93
C LEU A 140 -6.39 -4.67 -11.29
N PRO A 141 -6.77 -4.07 -10.15
CA PRO A 141 -8.07 -4.31 -9.54
C PRO A 141 -9.26 -3.95 -10.44
N ARG A 142 -9.08 -2.96 -11.33
CA ARG A 142 -10.16 -2.48 -12.21
C ARG A 142 -10.40 -3.36 -13.42
N TYR A 143 -9.36 -4.03 -13.92
CA TYR A 143 -9.50 -4.93 -15.07
C TYR A 143 -9.50 -6.41 -14.69
N ALA A 144 -9.30 -6.75 -13.41
CA ALA A 144 -9.20 -8.13 -12.94
C ALA A 144 -10.38 -9.00 -13.37
N GLY A 145 -11.62 -8.51 -13.25
CA GLY A 145 -12.79 -9.26 -13.68
C GLY A 145 -12.80 -9.60 -15.18
N GLY A 146 -12.38 -8.66 -16.03
CA GLY A 146 -12.24 -8.89 -17.47
C GLY A 146 -11.11 -9.88 -17.80
N ALA A 147 -9.96 -9.71 -17.13
CA ALA A 147 -8.81 -10.59 -17.31
C ALA A 147 -9.10 -12.04 -16.87
N SER A 148 -9.87 -12.22 -15.79
CA SER A 148 -10.31 -13.54 -15.33
C SER A 148 -11.31 -14.20 -16.28
N ARG A 149 -12.25 -13.45 -16.85
CA ARG A 149 -13.16 -14.00 -17.89
C ARG A 149 -12.39 -14.51 -19.10
N LEU A 150 -11.28 -13.86 -19.43
CA LEU A 150 -10.38 -14.24 -20.52
C LEU A 150 -9.15 -15.02 -20.04
N ALA A 151 -9.23 -15.71 -18.90
CA ALA A 151 -8.12 -16.41 -18.28
C ALA A 151 -7.32 -17.34 -19.22
N PRO A 152 -7.92 -18.14 -20.11
CA PRO A 152 -7.15 -18.95 -21.05
C PRO A 152 -6.23 -18.10 -21.95
N LEU A 153 -6.72 -16.95 -22.42
CA LEU A 153 -5.96 -16.03 -23.28
C LEU A 153 -4.92 -15.23 -22.49
N THR A 154 -5.31 -14.66 -21.37
CA THR A 154 -4.41 -13.84 -20.55
C THR A 154 -3.28 -14.67 -19.93
N ASN A 155 -3.49 -15.96 -19.68
CA ASN A 155 -2.48 -16.88 -19.18
C ASN A 155 -1.52 -17.41 -20.27
N LEU A 156 -1.80 -17.19 -21.57
CA LEU A 156 -0.87 -17.52 -22.64
C LEU A 156 0.49 -16.82 -22.47
N ARG A 157 0.48 -15.63 -21.82
CA ARG A 157 1.72 -14.91 -21.49
C ARG A 157 2.74 -15.76 -20.72
N ASN A 158 2.30 -16.70 -19.89
CA ASN A 158 3.20 -17.57 -19.12
C ASN A 158 3.73 -18.76 -19.94
N ARG A 159 3.08 -19.09 -21.06
CA ARG A 159 3.40 -20.26 -21.90
C ARG A 159 4.15 -19.89 -23.18
N SER A 160 3.90 -18.70 -23.73
CA SER A 160 4.49 -18.25 -25.00
C SER A 160 5.77 -17.47 -24.78
N PRO A 161 6.95 -17.94 -25.23
CA PRO A 161 8.20 -17.20 -25.12
C PRO A 161 8.15 -15.83 -25.83
N TRP A 162 7.44 -15.77 -26.96
CA TRP A 162 7.28 -14.51 -27.69
C TRP A 162 6.51 -13.46 -26.88
N LEU A 163 5.39 -13.85 -26.25
CA LEU A 163 4.62 -12.92 -25.39
C LEU A 163 5.42 -12.52 -24.16
N ARG A 164 6.21 -13.43 -23.58
CA ARG A 164 7.11 -13.11 -22.47
C ARG A 164 8.10 -12.05 -22.88
N ASN A 165 8.85 -12.25 -23.98
CA ASN A 165 9.82 -11.28 -24.49
C ASN A 165 9.17 -9.91 -24.79
N THR A 166 7.96 -9.90 -25.35
CA THR A 166 7.22 -8.67 -25.60
C THR A 166 6.91 -7.92 -24.29
N LEU A 167 6.45 -8.64 -23.26
CA LEU A 167 6.18 -8.03 -21.94
C LEU A 167 7.46 -7.51 -21.27
N GLU A 168 8.59 -8.21 -21.41
CA GLU A 168 9.87 -7.72 -20.90
C GLU A 168 10.30 -6.45 -21.61
N THR A 169 10.24 -6.43 -22.93
CA THR A 169 10.70 -5.32 -23.75
C THR A 169 9.82 -4.06 -23.54
N PHE A 170 8.50 -4.20 -23.57
CA PHE A 170 7.58 -3.06 -23.58
C PHE A 170 7.04 -2.69 -22.20
N ALA A 171 6.92 -3.67 -21.30
CA ALA A 171 6.38 -3.44 -19.95
C ALA A 171 7.44 -3.60 -18.84
N SER A 172 8.71 -3.89 -19.17
CA SER A 172 9.78 -4.10 -18.19
C SER A 172 9.40 -5.08 -17.09
N ILE A 173 8.64 -6.13 -17.44
CA ILE A 173 8.24 -7.20 -16.54
C ILE A 173 9.23 -8.35 -16.66
N ASP A 174 9.94 -8.63 -15.58
CA ASP A 174 10.99 -9.66 -15.54
C ASP A 174 10.43 -11.05 -15.85
N LEU A 175 11.03 -11.74 -16.80
CA LEU A 175 10.62 -13.05 -17.28
C LEU A 175 11.13 -14.23 -16.45
N ARG A 176 12.04 -14.01 -15.50
CA ARG A 176 12.60 -15.07 -14.64
C ARG A 176 11.55 -15.67 -13.70
N ARG A 177 10.41 -14.99 -13.54
CA ARG A 177 9.27 -15.46 -12.75
C ARG A 177 8.01 -15.53 -13.62
N ASP A 178 7.21 -16.57 -13.41
CA ASP A 178 5.87 -16.60 -13.97
C ASP A 178 5.01 -15.54 -13.29
N LEU A 179 4.17 -14.87 -14.09
CA LEU A 179 3.15 -14.00 -13.54
C LEU A 179 2.03 -14.82 -12.90
N PRO A 180 1.36 -14.31 -11.86
CA PRO A 180 0.23 -14.98 -11.24
C PRO A 180 -0.81 -15.37 -12.29
N ARG A 181 -1.35 -16.57 -12.19
CA ARG A 181 -2.32 -17.09 -13.17
C ARG A 181 -3.71 -16.56 -12.85
N TRP A 182 -4.35 -15.96 -13.83
CA TRP A 182 -5.75 -15.60 -13.72
C TRP A 182 -6.62 -16.84 -13.58
N GLN A 183 -7.48 -16.84 -12.56
CA GLN A 183 -8.49 -17.89 -12.39
C GLN A 183 -9.72 -17.52 -13.23
N HIS A 184 -10.28 -18.48 -13.97
CA HIS A 184 -11.57 -18.30 -14.65
C HIS A 184 -12.72 -18.42 -13.64
N ASP A 185 -12.58 -19.35 -12.71
CA ASP A 185 -13.49 -19.59 -11.60
C ASP A 185 -13.10 -18.71 -10.42
N ILE A 186 -13.57 -17.47 -10.44
CA ILE A 186 -13.28 -16.45 -9.39
C ILE A 186 -14.16 -16.70 -8.17
N PHE A 187 -13.74 -16.18 -7.02
CA PHE A 187 -14.58 -16.17 -5.82
C PHE A 187 -15.82 -15.31 -6.08
N ALA A 188 -16.98 -15.93 -6.03
CA ALA A 188 -18.27 -15.28 -6.21
C ALA A 188 -19.01 -15.30 -4.85
N PRO A 189 -19.09 -14.16 -4.17
CA PRO A 189 -19.86 -14.09 -2.93
C PRO A 189 -21.34 -14.42 -3.19
N SER A 190 -21.94 -15.18 -2.26
CA SER A 190 -23.37 -15.47 -2.30
C SER A 190 -24.19 -14.23 -1.94
N ALA A 191 -25.38 -14.10 -2.48
CA ALA A 191 -26.34 -13.09 -2.02
C ALA A 191 -26.78 -13.45 -0.59
N GLY A 192 -26.42 -12.61 0.39
CA GLY A 192 -26.79 -12.80 1.79
C GLY A 192 -25.64 -13.35 2.66
N ALA A 193 -25.95 -13.55 3.94
CA ALA A 193 -25.00 -14.14 4.89
C ALA A 193 -25.00 -15.66 4.82
N VAL A 194 -23.82 -16.27 5.03
CA VAL A 194 -23.62 -17.72 5.05
C VAL A 194 -23.27 -18.16 6.46
N GLY A 195 -23.73 -19.33 6.89
CA GLY A 195 -23.44 -19.91 8.21
C GLY A 195 -24.62 -19.88 9.18
N ALA A 196 -24.33 -19.90 10.48
CA ALA A 196 -25.35 -19.98 11.52
C ALA A 196 -26.22 -18.72 11.56
N PRO A 197 -27.55 -18.81 11.42
CA PRO A 197 -28.43 -17.63 11.42
C PRO A 197 -28.33 -16.77 12.69
N ASP A 198 -28.14 -17.41 13.84
CA ASP A 198 -28.04 -16.77 15.15
C ASP A 198 -26.58 -16.67 15.65
N GLY A 199 -25.60 -17.01 14.79
CA GLY A 199 -24.18 -16.93 15.12
C GLY A 199 -23.66 -15.49 15.17
N PRO A 200 -22.51 -15.27 15.83
CA PRO A 200 -21.86 -13.96 15.81
C PRO A 200 -21.55 -13.52 14.39
N GLU A 201 -21.87 -12.27 14.09
CA GLU A 201 -21.70 -11.72 12.74
C GLU A 201 -20.24 -11.35 12.46
N VAL A 202 -19.78 -11.65 11.26
CA VAL A 202 -18.49 -11.19 10.72
C VAL A 202 -18.64 -10.84 9.25
N VAL A 203 -17.81 -9.92 8.76
CA VAL A 203 -17.66 -9.65 7.33
C VAL A 203 -16.37 -10.27 6.85
N LEU A 204 -16.39 -11.09 5.80
CA LEU A 204 -15.18 -11.56 5.13
C LEU A 204 -14.87 -10.63 3.95
N PHE A 205 -13.69 -10.01 3.99
CA PHE A 205 -13.20 -9.15 2.92
C PHE A 205 -12.65 -9.99 1.77
N ALA A 206 -13.42 -10.13 0.71
CA ALA A 206 -12.98 -10.74 -0.54
C ALA A 206 -12.17 -9.74 -1.36
N ASP A 207 -10.85 -9.69 -1.12
CA ASP A 207 -9.97 -8.80 -1.85
C ASP A 207 -9.69 -9.26 -3.29
N THR A 208 -9.22 -8.34 -4.12
CA THR A 208 -8.99 -8.59 -5.55
C THR A 208 -8.00 -9.73 -5.81
N PHE A 209 -6.94 -9.86 -5.00
CA PHE A 209 -5.89 -10.85 -5.26
C PHE A 209 -6.36 -12.26 -4.93
N ASN A 210 -6.89 -12.46 -3.72
CA ASN A 210 -7.47 -13.74 -3.35
C ASN A 210 -8.65 -14.09 -4.26
N GLY A 211 -9.50 -13.13 -4.61
CA GLY A 211 -10.67 -13.38 -5.47
C GLY A 211 -10.34 -13.85 -6.88
N HIS A 212 -9.25 -13.37 -7.49
CA HIS A 212 -8.92 -13.60 -8.90
C HIS A 212 -7.72 -14.51 -9.15
N PHE A 213 -6.87 -14.74 -8.14
CA PHE A 213 -5.65 -15.55 -8.30
C PHE A 213 -5.59 -16.74 -7.34
N GLU A 214 -6.14 -16.61 -6.14
CA GLU A 214 -6.03 -17.59 -5.05
C GLU A 214 -7.39 -17.79 -4.36
N ARG A 215 -8.43 -18.06 -5.15
CA ARG A 215 -9.80 -18.23 -4.68
C ARG A 215 -9.92 -19.23 -3.53
N GLU A 216 -9.12 -20.28 -3.55
CA GLU A 216 -9.10 -21.34 -2.55
C GLU A 216 -8.85 -20.83 -1.13
N ASN A 217 -8.14 -19.71 -0.97
CA ASN A 217 -7.91 -19.07 0.33
C ASN A 217 -9.21 -18.50 0.89
N LEU A 218 -10.01 -17.82 0.07
CA LEU A 218 -11.31 -17.27 0.47
C LEU A 218 -12.33 -18.38 0.76
N ASP A 219 -12.36 -19.42 -0.07
CA ASP A 219 -13.23 -20.58 0.15
C ASP A 219 -12.86 -21.33 1.45
N ALA A 220 -11.57 -21.45 1.76
CA ALA A 220 -11.10 -22.05 2.99
C ALA A 220 -11.46 -21.21 4.22
N ALA A 221 -11.22 -19.89 4.15
CA ALA A 221 -11.55 -18.96 5.23
C ALA A 221 -13.06 -18.96 5.51
N LEU A 222 -13.88 -18.91 4.46
CA LEU A 222 -15.34 -18.96 4.60
C LEU A 222 -15.78 -20.25 5.30
N ARG A 223 -15.24 -21.41 4.88
CA ARG A 223 -15.55 -22.69 5.53
C ARG A 223 -15.15 -22.70 6.99
N VAL A 224 -13.96 -22.24 7.33
CA VAL A 224 -13.49 -22.19 8.72
C VAL A 224 -14.40 -21.31 9.58
N LEU A 225 -14.76 -20.12 9.10
CA LEU A 225 -15.65 -19.21 9.84
C LEU A 225 -17.05 -19.82 10.05
N VAL A 226 -17.61 -20.44 9.01
CA VAL A 226 -18.92 -21.11 9.10
C VAL A 226 -18.87 -22.30 10.05
N MET A 227 -17.82 -23.12 10.00
CA MET A 227 -17.63 -24.25 10.93
C MET A 227 -17.41 -23.80 12.37
N ALA A 228 -16.82 -22.63 12.57
CA ALA A 228 -16.67 -21.99 13.88
C ALA A 228 -17.98 -21.36 14.41
N GLY A 229 -19.09 -21.47 13.65
CA GLY A 229 -20.40 -21.00 14.06
C GLY A 229 -20.68 -19.53 13.76
N TYR A 230 -19.85 -18.87 12.96
CA TYR A 230 -20.09 -17.48 12.55
C TYR A 230 -21.15 -17.36 11.45
N ARG A 231 -21.86 -16.23 11.47
CA ARG A 231 -22.66 -15.74 10.36
C ARG A 231 -21.81 -14.79 9.52
N VAL A 232 -21.39 -15.26 8.35
CA VAL A 232 -20.43 -14.56 7.48
C VAL A 232 -21.14 -13.76 6.43
N HIS A 233 -20.93 -12.44 6.46
CA HIS A 233 -21.41 -11.52 5.43
C HIS A 233 -20.35 -11.35 4.35
N LEU A 234 -20.80 -11.34 3.10
CA LEU A 234 -19.98 -11.15 1.89
C LEU A 234 -20.56 -9.98 1.07
N PRO A 235 -20.50 -8.74 1.61
CA PRO A 235 -21.14 -7.60 0.96
C PRO A 235 -20.47 -7.27 -0.38
N HIS A 236 -21.32 -6.95 -1.36
CA HIS A 236 -20.90 -6.45 -2.66
C HIS A 236 -21.02 -4.93 -2.73
N PRO A 237 -20.07 -4.26 -3.37
CA PRO A 237 -20.23 -2.86 -3.71
C PRO A 237 -21.33 -2.70 -4.77
N ARG A 238 -21.99 -1.53 -4.78
CA ARG A 238 -23.10 -1.22 -5.69
C ARG A 238 -22.73 -1.37 -7.16
N ASP A 239 -21.49 -1.09 -7.53
CA ASP A 239 -20.98 -1.14 -8.90
C ASP A 239 -20.50 -2.55 -9.33
N GLN A 240 -20.73 -3.57 -8.50
CA GLN A 240 -20.38 -4.97 -8.79
C GLN A 240 -18.87 -5.22 -9.06
N ARG A 241 -18.04 -4.19 -8.98
CA ARG A 241 -16.60 -4.31 -9.16
C ARG A 241 -15.96 -4.80 -7.86
N PRO A 242 -14.97 -5.71 -7.89
CA PRO A 242 -14.28 -6.16 -6.68
C PRO A 242 -13.78 -5.01 -5.81
N LEU A 243 -13.86 -5.17 -4.51
CA LEU A 243 -13.28 -4.22 -3.58
C LEU A 243 -11.77 -4.33 -3.57
N CYS A 244 -11.10 -3.19 -3.51
CA CYS A 244 -9.66 -3.09 -3.40
C CYS A 244 -9.30 -2.10 -2.31
N ARG A 245 -8.20 -2.38 -1.60
CA ARG A 245 -7.65 -1.49 -0.57
C ARG A 245 -6.89 -0.28 -1.14
N GLY A 246 -6.81 -0.13 -2.46
CA GLY A 246 -6.07 0.95 -3.09
C GLY A 246 -4.54 0.81 -3.06
N ARG A 247 -4.02 -0.31 -2.55
CA ARG A 247 -2.57 -0.52 -2.37
C ARG A 247 -1.78 -0.45 -3.68
N THR A 248 -2.31 -1.00 -4.76
CA THR A 248 -1.68 -0.97 -6.08
C THR A 248 -1.54 0.45 -6.60
N PHE A 249 -2.53 1.29 -6.35
CA PHE A 249 -2.50 2.70 -6.71
C PHE A 249 -1.47 3.48 -5.89
N LEU A 250 -1.41 3.27 -4.57
CA LEU A 250 -0.40 3.90 -3.71
C LEU A 250 1.03 3.51 -4.11
N SER A 251 1.24 2.26 -4.52
CA SER A 251 2.55 1.78 -4.99
C SER A 251 3.00 2.45 -6.31
N ALA A 252 2.10 3.11 -7.01
CA ALA A 252 2.36 3.90 -8.22
C ALA A 252 2.21 5.42 -8.00
N GLY A 253 2.04 5.88 -6.76
CA GLY A 253 1.84 7.30 -6.44
C GLY A 253 0.48 7.87 -6.87
N LEU A 254 -0.50 7.01 -7.17
CA LEU A 254 -1.87 7.38 -7.58
C LEU A 254 -2.77 7.52 -6.35
N VAL A 255 -2.51 8.54 -5.54
CA VAL A 255 -3.16 8.73 -4.24
C VAL A 255 -4.66 8.99 -4.38
N ASP A 256 -5.09 9.75 -5.38
CA ASP A 256 -6.52 10.05 -5.60
C ASP A 256 -7.29 8.80 -6.03
N GLU A 257 -6.69 7.96 -6.87
CA GLU A 257 -7.28 6.67 -7.26
C GLU A 257 -7.40 5.72 -6.07
N ALA A 258 -6.41 5.75 -5.17
CA ALA A 258 -6.46 4.98 -3.93
C ALA A 258 -7.61 5.47 -3.01
N ARG A 259 -7.84 6.79 -2.92
CA ARG A 259 -8.98 7.35 -2.17
C ARG A 259 -10.32 6.84 -2.72
N ILE A 260 -10.50 6.84 -4.04
CA ILE A 260 -11.73 6.31 -4.68
C ILE A 260 -11.96 4.85 -4.28
N GLU A 261 -10.94 4.00 -4.27
CA GLU A 261 -11.10 2.61 -3.84
C GLU A 261 -11.43 2.49 -2.34
N LEU A 262 -10.83 3.33 -1.51
CA LEU A 262 -11.12 3.36 -0.09
C LEU A 262 -12.52 3.87 0.22
N ASP A 263 -13.02 4.86 -0.53
CA ASP A 263 -14.40 5.36 -0.40
C ASP A 263 -15.39 4.23 -0.63
N ARG A 264 -15.23 3.46 -1.71
CA ARG A 264 -16.05 2.29 -2.01
C ARG A 264 -16.02 1.24 -0.91
N LEU A 265 -14.84 1.01 -0.35
CA LEU A 265 -14.64 0.04 0.73
C LEU A 265 -15.32 0.51 2.02
N VAL A 266 -15.14 1.78 2.41
CA VAL A 266 -15.78 2.35 3.59
C VAL A 266 -17.30 2.36 3.43
N GLU A 267 -17.84 2.80 2.28
CA GLU A 267 -19.28 2.78 2.00
C GLU A 267 -19.88 1.37 2.13
N THR A 268 -19.13 0.35 1.71
CA THR A 268 -19.59 -1.04 1.77
C THR A 268 -19.57 -1.60 3.20
N TYR A 269 -18.56 -1.24 4.00
CA TYR A 269 -18.36 -1.86 5.32
C TYR A 269 -18.87 -1.04 6.50
N ALA A 270 -19.02 0.28 6.35
CA ALA A 270 -19.52 1.15 7.42
C ALA A 270 -20.85 0.69 8.03
N PRO A 271 -21.86 0.19 7.29
CA PRO A 271 -23.10 -0.29 7.87
C PRO A 271 -22.94 -1.50 8.82
N PHE A 272 -21.91 -2.31 8.61
CA PHE A 272 -21.56 -3.46 9.44
C PHE A 272 -20.76 -3.01 10.66
N THR A 273 -19.70 -2.24 10.46
CA THR A 273 -18.81 -1.81 11.54
C THR A 273 -19.47 -0.82 12.49
N ALA A 274 -20.45 -0.04 12.05
CA ALA A 274 -21.29 0.78 12.93
C ALA A 274 -22.11 -0.04 13.94
N ARG A 275 -22.37 -1.33 13.64
CA ARG A 275 -23.03 -2.29 14.55
C ARG A 275 -22.02 -3.13 15.35
N GLY A 276 -20.72 -2.83 15.26
CA GLY A 276 -19.67 -3.58 15.93
C GLY A 276 -19.26 -4.89 15.21
N VAL A 277 -19.72 -5.12 13.97
CA VAL A 277 -19.37 -6.34 13.21
C VAL A 277 -17.94 -6.21 12.66
N PRO A 278 -17.02 -7.15 12.99
CA PRO A 278 -15.65 -7.08 12.52
C PRO A 278 -15.53 -7.44 11.04
N VAL A 279 -14.54 -6.80 10.37
CA VAL A 279 -14.15 -7.07 8.98
C VAL A 279 -12.87 -7.89 8.99
N ILE A 280 -12.96 -9.14 8.54
CA ILE A 280 -11.85 -10.09 8.50
C ILE A 280 -11.18 -10.07 7.14
N GLY A 281 -9.88 -9.81 7.11
CA GLY A 281 -9.05 -9.86 5.90
C GLY A 281 -8.02 -10.97 5.96
N LEU A 282 -7.77 -11.64 4.83
CA LEU A 282 -6.76 -12.70 4.71
C LEU A 282 -5.35 -12.12 4.60
N GLU A 283 -5.24 -10.95 4.02
CA GLU A 283 -3.97 -10.24 3.89
C GLU A 283 -3.76 -9.28 5.08
N PRO A 284 -2.51 -9.15 5.59
CA PRO A 284 -2.19 -8.15 6.60
C PRO A 284 -2.67 -6.78 6.17
N SER A 285 -3.74 -6.29 6.78
CA SER A 285 -4.44 -5.11 6.29
C SER A 285 -3.86 -3.82 6.85
N CYS A 286 -2.56 -3.59 6.66
CA CYS A 286 -1.92 -2.33 7.02
C CYS A 286 -2.71 -1.12 6.51
N LEU A 287 -3.26 -1.21 5.29
CA LEU A 287 -3.99 -0.12 4.67
C LEU A 287 -5.28 0.25 5.42
N LEU A 288 -6.03 -0.72 5.94
CA LEU A 288 -7.29 -0.45 6.65
C LEU A 288 -7.09 0.19 8.01
N ARG A 289 -5.91 0.04 8.63
CA ARG A 289 -5.63 0.60 9.96
C ARG A 289 -4.79 1.88 9.92
N ASP A 290 -4.00 2.06 8.90
CA ASP A 290 -2.94 3.07 8.89
C ASP A 290 -3.08 4.07 7.74
N GLU A 291 -2.95 3.64 6.48
CA GLU A 291 -3.10 4.56 5.34
C GLU A 291 -4.54 5.02 5.14
N LEU A 292 -5.54 4.18 5.52
CA LEU A 292 -6.94 4.59 5.46
C LEU A 292 -7.15 5.93 6.16
N LEU A 293 -6.66 6.07 7.40
CA LEU A 293 -6.82 7.29 8.17
C LEU A 293 -6.01 8.46 7.63
N SER A 294 -4.90 8.18 6.94
CA SER A 294 -4.11 9.23 6.28
C SER A 294 -4.72 9.72 4.97
N LEU A 295 -5.58 8.91 4.35
CA LEU A 295 -6.26 9.21 3.09
C LEU A 295 -7.69 9.70 3.31
N ARG A 296 -8.33 9.20 4.37
CA ARG A 296 -9.71 9.48 4.73
C ARG A 296 -9.85 9.52 6.26
N PRO A 297 -9.72 10.70 6.89
CA PRO A 297 -9.69 10.83 8.36
C PRO A 297 -11.07 10.94 9.04
N ASP A 298 -12.18 10.65 8.32
CA ASP A 298 -13.53 10.72 8.87
C ASP A 298 -13.87 9.59 9.86
N ASP A 299 -14.96 9.74 10.60
CA ASP A 299 -15.35 8.80 11.66
C ASP A 299 -15.78 7.42 11.12
N ALA A 300 -16.36 7.37 9.91
CA ALA A 300 -16.71 6.10 9.28
C ALA A 300 -15.44 5.29 8.96
N ALA A 301 -14.41 5.92 8.41
CA ALA A 301 -13.12 5.31 8.15
C ALA A 301 -12.40 4.87 9.44
N LYS A 302 -12.46 5.68 10.51
CA LYS A 302 -11.93 5.30 11.83
C LYS A 302 -12.63 4.04 12.36
N THR A 303 -13.96 3.98 12.25
CA THR A 303 -14.75 2.83 12.72
C THR A 303 -14.42 1.58 11.91
N VAL A 304 -14.33 1.67 10.57
CA VAL A 304 -13.93 0.55 9.72
C VAL A 304 -12.50 0.08 10.06
N GLY A 305 -11.56 1.01 10.24
CA GLY A 305 -10.19 0.69 10.62
C GLY A 305 -10.08 0.00 11.99
N ALA A 306 -10.88 0.43 12.96
CA ALA A 306 -10.90 -0.16 14.31
C ALA A 306 -11.45 -1.60 14.31
N HIS A 307 -12.41 -1.90 13.44
CA HIS A 307 -13.03 -3.23 13.33
C HIS A 307 -12.35 -4.13 12.29
N ALA A 308 -11.32 -3.66 11.58
CA ALA A 308 -10.55 -4.49 10.66
C ALA A 308 -9.58 -5.39 11.43
N VAL A 309 -9.72 -6.71 11.25
CA VAL A 309 -8.89 -7.73 11.92
C VAL A 309 -8.32 -8.71 10.91
N PRO A 310 -7.09 -9.21 11.11
CA PRO A 310 -6.57 -10.30 10.30
C PRO A 310 -7.31 -11.60 10.62
N PHE A 311 -7.28 -12.54 9.70
CA PHE A 311 -7.89 -13.87 9.86
C PHE A 311 -7.14 -14.73 10.88
N GLU A 312 -5.85 -14.46 11.13
CA GLU A 312 -4.96 -15.18 12.06
C GLU A 312 -5.31 -14.93 13.53
#